data_35064742846170059903d4751820baf7
#
_entry.id   35064742846170059903d4751820baf7
#
_cell.length_a   1.000
_cell.length_b   1.000
_cell.length_c   1.000
_cell.angle_alpha   90.00
_cell.angle_beta   90.00
_cell.angle_gamma   90.00
#
_symmetry.space_group_name_H-M   'P 1'
#
loop_
_entity.id
_entity.type
_entity.pdbx_description
1 polymer ?
#
loop_
_entity_poly.entity_id
_entity_poly.type
_entity_poly.pdbx_seq_one_letter_code
_entity_poly.pdbx_strand_id
1 'polypeptide(L)' 'MTAQSRDTQILEKIQGYCNDIMFTHTEYAQDYHTFCTNPTYRNAIALCLMQIGELVKHLSPEFIS' A
#
# COMPACT_ATOMS: atom_id res chain seq x y z
N MET A 1 -6.76 18.32 15.45
CA MET A 1 -7.26 17.27 14.56
C MET A 1 -7.71 16.08 15.41
N THR A 2 -8.88 15.56 15.15
CA THR A 2 -9.41 14.41 15.89
C THR A 2 -8.76 13.11 15.40
N ALA A 3 -8.85 12.06 16.21
CA ALA A 3 -8.35 10.73 15.81
C ALA A 3 -9.05 10.25 14.54
N GLN A 4 -10.35 10.51 14.42
CA GLN A 4 -11.13 10.12 13.25
C GLN A 4 -10.61 10.81 11.98
N SER A 5 -10.28 12.09 12.08
CA SER A 5 -9.75 12.84 10.95
C SER A 5 -8.37 12.29 10.54
N ARG A 6 -7.55 11.95 11.52
CA ARG A 6 -6.24 11.36 11.26
C ARG A 6 -6.38 9.99 10.59
N ASP A 7 -7.31 9.18 11.08
CA ASP A 7 -7.57 7.86 10.49
C ASP A 7 -8.00 7.98 9.04
N THR A 8 -8.86 8.95 8.74
CA THR A 8 -9.30 9.20 7.37
C THR A 8 -8.12 9.53 6.47
N GLN A 9 -7.20 10.39 6.93
CA GLN A 9 -6.01 10.74 6.16
C GLN A 9 -5.11 9.53 5.92
N ILE A 10 -4.95 8.68 6.94
CA ILE A 10 -4.15 7.47 6.81
C ILE A 10 -4.77 6.52 5.79
N LEU A 11 -6.10 6.35 5.84
CA LEU A 11 -6.80 5.48 4.90
C LEU A 11 -6.67 5.99 3.46
N GLU A 12 -6.71 7.31 3.26
CA GLU A 12 -6.50 7.87 1.93
C GLU A 12 -5.11 7.57 1.40
N LYS A 13 -4.08 7.63 2.25
CA LYS A 13 -2.72 7.27 1.86
C LYS A 13 -2.61 5.79 1.51
N ILE A 14 -3.25 4.94 2.32
CA ILE A 14 -3.27 3.50 2.04
C ILE A 14 -3.91 3.23 0.69
N GLN A 15 -5.03 3.89 0.40
CA GLN A 15 -5.70 3.75 -0.89
C GLN A 15 -4.78 4.17 -2.03
N GLY A 16 -4.02 5.26 -1.85
CA GLY A 16 -3.05 5.69 -2.84
C GLY A 16 -2.01 4.63 -3.13
N TYR A 17 -1.47 4.00 -2.10
CA TYR A 17 -0.49 2.91 -2.29
C TYR A 17 -1.13 1.69 -2.95
N CYS A 18 -2.38 1.38 -2.61
CA CYS A 18 -3.08 0.29 -3.28
C CYS A 18 -3.26 0.57 -4.77
N ASN A 19 -3.58 1.81 -5.12
CA ASN A 19 -3.69 2.22 -6.52
C ASN A 19 -2.34 2.10 -7.24
N ASP A 20 -1.24 2.45 -6.56
CA ASP A 20 0.11 2.31 -7.12
C ASP A 20 0.44 0.84 -7.38
N ILE A 21 0.05 -0.05 -6.47
CA ILE A 21 0.26 -1.49 -6.66
C ILE A 21 -0.51 -1.98 -7.90
N MET A 22 -1.76 -1.56 -8.03
CA MET A 22 -2.58 -1.94 -9.18
C MET A 22 -1.99 -1.42 -10.48
N PHE A 23 -1.53 -0.17 -10.48
CA PHE A 23 -0.91 0.42 -11.66
C PHE A 23 0.36 -0.34 -12.02
N THR A 24 1.22 -0.63 -11.05
CA THR A 24 2.47 -1.35 -11.28
C THR A 24 2.20 -2.74 -11.83
N HIS A 25 1.21 -3.42 -11.28
CA HIS A 25 0.83 -4.75 -11.76
C HIS A 25 0.39 -4.69 -13.22
N THR A 26 -0.45 -3.72 -13.56
CA THR A 26 -0.96 -3.56 -14.92
C THR A 26 0.17 -3.26 -15.90
N GLU A 27 1.11 -2.37 -15.50
CA GLU A 27 2.18 -1.92 -16.39
C GLU A 27 3.24 -2.98 -16.64
N TYR A 28 3.57 -3.79 -15.61
CA TYR A 28 4.80 -4.59 -15.69
C TYR A 28 4.57 -6.07 -15.92
N ALA A 29 3.54 -6.67 -15.32
CA ALA A 29 3.62 -8.11 -15.26
C ALA A 29 2.35 -8.83 -15.57
N GLN A 30 1.43 -8.78 -14.66
CA GLN A 30 0.22 -9.57 -14.71
C GLN A 30 0.46 -11.07 -14.56
N ASP A 31 1.71 -11.53 -14.29
CA ASP A 31 1.95 -12.92 -14.01
C ASP A 31 3.04 -13.11 -12.95
N TYR A 32 3.06 -14.32 -12.39
CA TYR A 32 3.96 -14.68 -11.30
C TYR A 32 5.42 -14.69 -11.76
N HIS A 33 5.65 -15.16 -12.97
CA HIS A 33 7.01 -15.26 -13.50
C HIS A 33 7.67 -13.88 -13.58
N THR A 34 6.96 -12.90 -14.13
CA THR A 34 7.49 -11.53 -14.24
C THR A 34 7.69 -10.93 -12.87
N PHE A 35 6.79 -11.20 -11.92
CA PHE A 35 6.97 -10.73 -10.55
C PHE A 35 8.28 -11.24 -9.96
N CYS A 36 8.58 -12.52 -10.16
CA CYS A 36 9.78 -13.13 -9.60
C CYS A 36 11.06 -12.66 -10.27
N THR A 37 11.00 -12.32 -11.56
CA THR A 37 12.21 -12.06 -12.36
C THR A 37 12.49 -10.57 -12.60
N ASN A 38 11.51 -9.70 -12.38
CA ASN A 38 11.68 -8.27 -12.60
C ASN A 38 11.89 -7.56 -11.27
N PRO A 39 13.14 -7.18 -10.92
CA PRO A 39 13.41 -6.54 -9.62
C PRO A 39 12.69 -5.21 -9.45
N THR A 40 12.52 -4.45 -10.52
CA THR A 40 11.84 -3.14 -10.45
C THR A 40 10.40 -3.32 -10.04
N TYR A 41 9.68 -4.23 -10.68
CA TYR A 41 8.30 -4.51 -10.34
C TYR A 41 8.19 -5.03 -8.90
N ARG A 42 9.00 -6.04 -8.57
CA ARG A 42 8.96 -6.66 -7.24
C ARG A 42 9.26 -5.65 -6.13
N ASN A 43 10.28 -4.82 -6.33
CA ASN A 43 10.67 -3.84 -5.33
C ASN A 43 9.61 -2.75 -5.17
N ALA A 44 8.98 -2.32 -6.26
CA ALA A 44 7.92 -1.33 -6.18
C ALA A 44 6.73 -1.84 -5.36
N ILE A 45 6.32 -3.08 -5.61
CA ILE A 45 5.22 -3.70 -4.85
C ILE A 45 5.62 -3.85 -3.38
N ALA A 46 6.83 -4.35 -3.12
CA ALA A 46 7.31 -4.55 -1.75
C ALA A 46 7.34 -3.25 -0.97
N LEU A 47 7.83 -2.17 -1.58
CA LEU A 47 7.89 -0.87 -0.93
C LEU A 47 6.50 -0.36 -0.59
N CYS A 48 5.54 -0.48 -1.52
CA CYS A 48 4.17 -0.07 -1.26
C CYS A 48 3.56 -0.86 -0.10
N LEU A 49 3.80 -2.17 -0.04
CA LEU A 49 3.29 -3.01 1.04
C LEU A 49 3.90 -2.62 2.38
N MET A 50 5.20 -2.30 2.40
CA MET A 50 5.85 -1.83 3.63
C MET A 50 5.24 -0.51 4.11
N GLN A 51 4.97 0.42 3.21
CA GLN A 51 4.37 1.70 3.56
C GLN A 51 2.95 1.51 4.09
N ILE A 52 2.18 0.63 3.47
CA ILE A 52 0.83 0.32 3.95
C ILE A 52 0.91 -0.25 5.37
N GLY A 53 1.83 -1.17 5.62
CA GLY A 53 2.01 -1.75 6.95
C GLY A 53 2.35 -0.71 8.00
N GLU A 54 3.23 0.24 7.67
CA GLU A 54 3.56 1.33 8.59
C GLU A 54 2.35 2.22 8.87
N LEU A 55 1.56 2.54 7.83
CA LEU A 55 0.39 3.39 8.00
C LEU A 55 -0.67 2.73 8.88
N VAL A 56 -0.87 1.43 8.73
CA VAL A 56 -1.84 0.69 9.55
C VAL A 56 -1.49 0.79 11.03
N LYS A 57 -0.21 0.80 11.38
CA LYS A 57 0.22 0.93 12.77
C LYS A 57 -0.20 2.25 13.41
N HIS A 58 -0.47 3.27 12.61
CA HIS A 58 -0.84 4.59 13.09
C HIS A 58 -2.35 4.82 13.16
N LEU A 59 -3.15 3.83 12.74
CA LEU A 59 -4.59 3.91 12.91
C LEU A 59 -4.96 3.85 14.39
N SER A 60 -6.01 4.57 14.77
CA SER A 60 -6.41 4.61 16.18
C SER A 60 -6.94 3.26 16.65
N PRO A 61 -6.82 2.96 17.96
CA PRO A 61 -7.38 1.72 18.50
C PRO A 61 -8.88 1.60 18.27
N GLU A 62 -9.60 2.71 18.29
CA GLU A 62 -11.04 2.72 18.04
C GLU A 62 -11.38 2.25 16.63
N PHE A 63 -10.52 2.55 15.67
CA PHE A 63 -10.73 2.09 14.30
C PHE A 63 -10.47 0.60 14.15
N ILE A 64 -9.46 0.10 14.83
CA ILE A 64 -9.00 -1.28 14.65
C ILE A 64 -9.86 -2.27 15.44
N SER A 65 -10.29 -1.87 16.63
CA SER A 65 -11.01 -2.78 17.53
C SER A 65 -12.49 -3.02 17.17
#